data_52393a38169f8e9661754658a3ece639
#
_entry.id   52393a38169f8e9661754658a3ece639
#
_cell.length_a   1.000
_cell.length_b   1.000
_cell.length_c   1.000
_cell.angle_alpha   90.00
_cell.angle_beta   90.00
_cell.angle_gamma   90.00
#
_symmetry.space_group_name_H-M   'P 1'
#
loop_
_entity.id
_entity.type
_entity.pdbx_description
1 polymer ?
#
loop_
_entity_poly.entity_id
_entity_poly.type
_entity_poly.pdbx_seq_one_letter_code
_entity_poly.pdbx_strand_id
1 'polypeptide(L)'
;PLYRDGLPGNWILYQIICLMDARTFEPYLKNMGQLVMEKISNADMIIFNRCNEALREDLRKRNLRMANRRADIYLENEDGTSEEYVTEDMMPFDLSGGHLEVADEDYGIWYVDLMDHPERYEGISVTFKALMCHSKKYKGIDCPGRFAMVCCENDMQFLALVCKGQGMDRFKNRDWVKIHATVKKEQCEAYQGEGPVLYVDRISACQKPDPETVSF
;
A
#
# COMPACT_ATOMS: atom_id res chain seq x y z
N PRO A 1 -7.77 2.43 24.07
CA PRO A 1 -6.81 3.05 23.16
C PRO A 1 -6.75 4.53 23.41
N LEU A 2 -5.52 5.09 23.52
CA LEU A 2 -5.31 6.52 23.58
C LEU A 2 -5.43 7.05 22.15
N TYR A 3 -6.51 7.75 21.87
CA TYR A 3 -6.64 8.46 20.59
C TYR A 3 -5.97 9.82 20.72
N ARG A 4 -5.34 10.31 19.64
CA ARG A 4 -4.68 11.63 19.62
C ARG A 4 -5.63 12.76 20.05
N ASP A 5 -6.91 12.63 19.76
CA ASP A 5 -7.95 13.61 20.07
C ASP A 5 -8.60 13.46 21.46
N GLY A 6 -8.21 12.45 22.23
CA GLY A 6 -8.81 12.14 23.55
C GLY A 6 -7.88 12.28 24.74
N LEU A 7 -6.75 12.96 24.58
CA LEU A 7 -5.79 13.12 25.66
C LEU A 7 -6.22 14.21 26.65
N PRO A 8 -6.02 14.00 27.98
CA PRO A 8 -6.40 14.99 28.98
C PRO A 8 -5.54 16.26 28.89
N GLY A 9 -6.18 17.42 28.94
CA GLY A 9 -5.54 18.71 29.19
C GLY A 9 -4.42 19.07 28.20
N ASN A 10 -3.21 19.24 28.70
CA ASN A 10 -2.02 19.63 27.95
C ASN A 10 -1.10 18.45 27.55
N TRP A 11 -1.61 17.25 27.57
CA TRP A 11 -0.85 16.07 27.13
C TRP A 11 -0.73 16.05 25.60
N ILE A 12 0.47 15.75 25.13
CA ILE A 12 0.76 15.58 23.71
C ILE A 12 1.21 14.13 23.51
N LEU A 13 0.52 13.40 22.64
CA LEU A 13 0.98 12.10 22.20
C LEU A 13 2.12 12.32 21.20
N TYR A 14 3.34 12.04 21.65
CA TYR A 14 4.53 12.25 20.85
C TYR A 14 4.74 11.11 19.83
N GLN A 15 4.65 9.86 20.29
CA GLN A 15 4.92 8.70 19.46
C GLN A 15 4.15 7.47 19.96
N ILE A 16 3.67 6.67 19.04
CA ILE A 16 3.08 5.34 19.30
C ILE A 16 4.08 4.29 18.86
N ILE A 17 4.58 3.50 19.80
CA ILE A 17 5.52 2.40 19.51
C ILE A 17 4.79 1.08 19.66
N CYS A 18 4.82 0.26 18.61
CA CYS A 18 4.32 -1.10 18.61
C CYS A 18 5.48 -2.09 18.75
N LEU A 19 5.57 -2.76 19.89
CA LEU A 19 6.58 -3.78 20.17
C LEU A 19 5.97 -5.18 19.99
N MET A 20 6.60 -6.01 19.16
CA MET A 20 6.16 -7.37 18.84
C MET A 20 7.29 -8.38 19.01
N ASP A 21 7.00 -9.52 19.60
CA ASP A 21 7.92 -10.67 19.63
C ASP A 21 7.83 -11.41 18.29
N ALA A 22 8.90 -11.40 17.50
CA ALA A 22 8.96 -12.03 16.19
C ALA A 22 8.63 -13.53 16.22
N ARG A 23 8.96 -14.23 17.31
CA ARG A 23 8.71 -15.68 17.48
C ARG A 23 7.24 -16.03 17.64
N THR A 24 6.44 -15.08 18.13
CA THR A 24 5.01 -15.28 18.38
C THR A 24 4.11 -14.50 17.41
N PHE A 25 4.71 -13.72 16.53
CA PHE A 25 3.98 -12.86 15.60
C PHE A 25 3.01 -13.65 14.72
N GLU A 26 3.48 -14.72 14.09
CA GLU A 26 2.66 -15.56 13.22
C GLU A 26 1.45 -16.21 13.92
N PRO A 27 1.61 -16.85 15.11
CA PRO A 27 0.48 -17.32 15.88
C PRO A 27 -0.52 -16.23 16.26
N TYR A 28 -0.04 -15.04 16.63
CA TYR A 28 -0.93 -13.92 16.96
C TYR A 28 -1.66 -13.41 15.73
N LEU A 29 -0.98 -13.31 14.60
CA LEU A 29 -1.61 -12.88 13.35
C LEU A 29 -2.72 -13.86 12.92
N LYS A 30 -2.50 -15.16 13.05
CA LYS A 30 -3.52 -16.18 12.74
C LYS A 30 -4.73 -16.16 13.67
N ASN A 31 -4.53 -15.92 14.97
CA ASN A 31 -5.59 -16.03 15.96
C ASN A 31 -6.26 -14.68 16.27
N MET A 32 -5.56 -13.57 16.12
CA MET A 32 -6.01 -12.23 16.48
C MET A 32 -5.59 -11.19 15.40
N GLY A 33 -5.67 -11.57 14.13
CA GLY A 33 -5.16 -10.79 13.00
C GLY A 33 -5.61 -9.34 13.01
N GLN A 34 -6.92 -9.10 13.19
CA GLN A 34 -7.47 -7.74 13.23
C GLN A 34 -6.81 -6.88 14.32
N LEU A 35 -6.63 -7.42 15.54
CA LEU A 35 -6.01 -6.68 16.63
C LEU A 35 -4.52 -6.39 16.36
N VAL A 36 -3.81 -7.35 15.78
CA VAL A 36 -2.39 -7.20 15.40
C VAL A 36 -2.26 -6.12 14.33
N MET A 37 -3.09 -6.20 13.29
CA MET A 37 -3.07 -5.23 12.19
C MET A 37 -3.47 -3.82 12.65
N GLU A 38 -4.46 -3.69 13.55
CA GLU A 38 -4.83 -2.40 14.14
C GLU A 38 -3.64 -1.76 14.88
N LYS A 39 -2.88 -2.54 15.65
CA LYS A 39 -1.69 -2.05 16.34
C LYS A 39 -0.60 -1.60 15.37
N ILE A 40 -0.35 -2.39 14.32
CA ILE A 40 0.62 -2.06 13.27
C ILE A 40 0.20 -0.77 12.56
N SER A 41 -1.06 -0.67 12.12
CA SER A 41 -1.56 0.45 11.32
C SER A 41 -1.54 1.79 12.06
N ASN A 42 -1.63 1.76 13.39
CA ASN A 42 -1.67 2.99 14.21
C ASN A 42 -0.32 3.37 14.82
N ALA A 43 0.74 2.59 14.61
CA ALA A 43 2.06 2.87 15.17
C ALA A 43 2.82 3.92 14.36
N ASP A 44 3.60 4.77 15.03
CA ASP A 44 4.63 5.61 14.40
C ASP A 44 5.96 4.85 14.28
N MET A 45 6.17 3.83 15.13
CA MET A 45 7.34 2.94 15.09
C MET A 45 6.91 1.51 15.44
N ILE A 46 7.46 0.53 14.72
CA ILE A 46 7.23 -0.89 14.95
C ILE A 46 8.56 -1.55 15.21
N ILE A 47 8.67 -2.29 16.30
CA ILE A 47 9.88 -3.03 16.67
C ILE A 47 9.52 -4.51 16.79
N PHE A 48 10.11 -5.34 15.94
CA PHE A 48 10.09 -6.78 16.10
C PHE A 48 11.34 -7.20 16.87
N ASN A 49 11.16 -7.63 18.12
CA ASN A 49 12.27 -8.10 18.92
C ASN A 49 12.47 -9.62 18.82
N ARG A 50 13.62 -10.11 19.31
CA ARG A 50 14.02 -11.52 19.33
C ARG A 50 14.01 -12.16 17.93
N CYS A 51 14.45 -11.39 16.95
CA CYS A 51 14.62 -11.88 15.58
C CYS A 51 15.81 -12.81 15.49
N ASN A 52 15.66 -13.83 14.68
CA ASN A 52 16.76 -14.63 14.12
C ASN A 52 16.69 -14.56 12.60
N GLU A 53 17.67 -15.13 11.89
CA GLU A 53 17.73 -15.05 10.43
C GLU A 53 16.46 -15.53 9.73
N ALA A 54 15.92 -16.68 10.13
CA ALA A 54 14.70 -17.24 9.53
C ALA A 54 13.49 -16.34 9.75
N LEU A 55 13.32 -15.79 10.96
CA LEU A 55 12.21 -14.87 11.28
C LEU A 55 12.33 -13.53 10.53
N ARG A 56 13.57 -13.04 10.35
CA ARG A 56 13.82 -11.84 9.53
C ARG A 56 13.41 -12.05 8.07
N GLU A 57 13.81 -13.17 7.48
CA GLU A 57 13.40 -13.52 6.11
C GLU A 57 11.87 -13.64 5.98
N ASP A 58 11.21 -14.27 6.96
CA ASP A 58 9.76 -14.41 6.94
C ASP A 58 9.06 -13.06 7.10
N LEU A 59 9.59 -12.17 7.94
CA LEU A 59 9.07 -10.80 8.08
C LEU A 59 9.28 -9.99 6.79
N ARG A 60 10.44 -10.13 6.12
CA ARG A 60 10.72 -9.44 4.84
C ARG A 60 9.81 -9.90 3.71
N LYS A 61 9.45 -11.19 3.66
CA LYS A 61 8.46 -11.70 2.70
C LYS A 61 7.06 -11.15 2.93
N ARG A 62 6.77 -10.75 4.17
CA ARG A 62 5.52 -10.07 4.52
C ARG A 62 5.71 -8.59 4.35
N ASN A 63 5.10 -8.02 3.36
CA ASN A 63 5.19 -6.59 3.11
C ASN A 63 4.45 -5.79 4.21
N LEU A 64 5.09 -5.63 5.38
CA LEU A 64 4.53 -4.91 6.52
C LEU A 64 4.26 -3.43 6.21
N ARG A 65 4.97 -2.88 5.21
CA ARG A 65 4.76 -1.51 4.71
C ARG A 65 3.35 -1.29 4.18
N MET A 66 2.68 -2.33 3.75
CA MET A 66 1.29 -2.23 3.32
C MET A 66 0.32 -1.93 4.45
N ALA A 67 0.57 -2.53 5.60
CA ALA A 67 -0.25 -2.28 6.77
C ALA A 67 0.01 -0.89 7.35
N ASN A 68 1.26 -0.41 7.28
CA ASN A 68 1.64 0.92 7.72
C ASN A 68 2.88 1.43 6.97
N ARG A 69 2.66 2.35 6.03
CA ARG A 69 3.72 2.94 5.19
C ARG A 69 4.56 3.98 5.89
N ARG A 70 4.05 4.57 6.96
CA ARG A 70 4.66 5.71 7.65
C ARG A 70 5.49 5.31 8.85
N ALA A 71 5.29 4.11 9.39
CA ALA A 71 6.01 3.65 10.55
C ALA A 71 7.48 3.37 10.23
N ASP A 72 8.37 3.78 11.11
CA ASP A 72 9.71 3.24 11.14
C ASP A 72 9.66 1.80 11.66
N ILE A 73 10.25 0.84 10.93
CA ILE A 73 10.20 -0.58 11.30
C ILE A 73 11.61 -1.05 11.58
N TYR A 74 11.82 -1.65 12.75
CA TYR A 74 13.10 -2.18 13.20
C TYR A 74 12.99 -3.64 13.58
N LEU A 75 14.06 -4.40 13.27
CA LEU A 75 14.25 -5.78 13.66
C LEU A 75 15.36 -5.81 14.70
N GLU A 76 15.04 -6.20 15.93
CA GLU A 76 16.00 -6.39 17.03
C GLU A 76 16.35 -7.86 17.16
N ASN A 77 17.63 -8.16 17.09
CA ASN A 77 18.18 -9.49 17.23
C ASN A 77 18.26 -9.95 18.69
N GLU A 78 18.45 -11.25 18.91
CA GLU A 78 18.60 -11.80 20.27
C GLU A 78 19.86 -11.30 20.98
N ASP A 79 20.87 -10.83 20.26
CA ASP A 79 22.09 -10.23 20.78
C ASP A 79 21.96 -8.74 21.13
N GLY A 80 20.78 -8.16 20.93
CA GLY A 80 20.50 -6.76 21.18
C GLY A 80 20.92 -5.80 20.06
N THR A 81 21.45 -6.31 18.95
CA THR A 81 21.66 -5.49 17.75
C THR A 81 20.33 -5.25 17.05
N SER A 82 20.19 -4.08 16.43
CA SER A 82 19.00 -3.73 15.67
C SER A 82 19.37 -3.32 14.26
N GLU A 83 18.50 -3.64 13.32
CA GLU A 83 18.58 -3.20 11.93
C GLU A 83 17.24 -2.61 11.49
N GLU A 84 17.29 -1.66 10.57
CA GLU A 84 16.08 -1.16 9.94
C GLU A 84 15.49 -2.26 9.03
N TYR A 85 14.16 -2.39 9.07
CA TYR A 85 13.44 -3.25 8.14
C TYR A 85 13.51 -2.64 6.74
N VAL A 86 14.51 -3.03 6.02
CA VAL A 86 14.64 -2.72 4.60
C VAL A 86 14.06 -3.91 3.84
N THR A 87 12.93 -3.71 3.16
CA THR A 87 12.58 -4.55 2.03
C THR A 87 13.62 -4.24 0.97
N GLU A 88 14.36 -5.23 0.51
CA GLU A 88 15.36 -5.02 -0.55
C GLU A 88 14.72 -4.18 -1.64
N ASP A 89 15.40 -3.10 -1.99
CA ASP A 89 14.98 -2.11 -2.97
C ASP A 89 15.10 -2.67 -4.40
N MET A 90 14.68 -3.92 -4.55
CA MET A 90 14.61 -4.59 -5.83
C MET A 90 13.48 -3.96 -6.62
N MET A 91 13.85 -3.29 -7.69
CA MET A 91 12.91 -2.83 -8.69
C MET A 91 12.14 -4.06 -9.20
N PRO A 92 10.85 -4.25 -8.85
CA PRO A 92 10.16 -5.49 -9.19
C PRO A 92 9.81 -5.56 -10.69
N PHE A 93 10.01 -4.44 -11.42
CA PHE A 93 9.61 -4.32 -12.83
C PHE A 93 10.71 -3.73 -13.69
N ASP A 94 10.83 -4.23 -14.92
CA ASP A 94 11.67 -3.62 -15.95
C ASP A 94 10.95 -2.42 -16.59
N LEU A 95 11.42 -1.22 -16.26
CA LEU A 95 10.89 0.05 -16.77
C LEU A 95 11.70 0.61 -17.95
N SER A 96 12.75 -0.08 -18.40
CA SER A 96 13.66 0.38 -19.45
C SER A 96 12.96 0.67 -20.78
N GLY A 97 11.85 -0.02 -21.06
CA GLY A 97 11.01 0.19 -22.24
C GLY A 97 10.09 1.40 -22.19
N GLY A 98 10.04 2.14 -21.07
CA GLY A 98 9.14 3.29 -20.88
C GLY A 98 7.65 2.91 -20.76
N HIS A 99 7.34 1.62 -20.74
CA HIS A 99 5.98 1.09 -20.61
C HIS A 99 5.97 -0.14 -19.69
N LEU A 100 4.98 -0.21 -18.83
CA LEU A 100 4.71 -1.35 -17.96
C LEU A 100 3.27 -1.84 -18.14
N GLU A 101 3.09 -3.09 -18.52
CA GLU A 101 1.81 -3.78 -18.41
C GLU A 101 1.79 -4.56 -17.10
N VAL A 102 0.96 -4.12 -16.17
CA VAL A 102 0.83 -4.71 -14.83
C VAL A 102 -0.07 -5.94 -14.95
N ALA A 103 0.49 -7.12 -14.69
CA ALA A 103 -0.27 -8.35 -14.63
C ALA A 103 -1.28 -8.33 -13.46
N ASP A 104 -2.32 -9.16 -13.57
CA ASP A 104 -3.40 -9.14 -12.57
C ASP A 104 -2.90 -9.52 -11.17
N GLU A 105 -1.97 -10.46 -11.07
CA GLU A 105 -1.30 -10.89 -9.85
C GLU A 105 -0.32 -9.86 -9.29
N ASP A 106 0.28 -9.02 -10.14
CA ASP A 106 1.34 -8.09 -9.76
C ASP A 106 0.82 -6.73 -9.26
N TYR A 107 -0.49 -6.50 -9.34
CA TYR A 107 -1.07 -5.20 -8.99
C TYR A 107 -0.67 -4.72 -7.59
N GLY A 108 -0.59 -5.62 -6.62
CA GLY A 108 -0.24 -5.27 -5.23
C GLY A 108 1.20 -4.80 -5.11
N ILE A 109 2.13 -5.58 -5.63
CA ILE A 109 3.56 -5.26 -5.61
C ILE A 109 3.81 -3.94 -6.35
N TRP A 110 3.21 -3.80 -7.54
CA TRP A 110 3.29 -2.56 -8.32
C TRP A 110 2.73 -1.35 -7.56
N TYR A 111 1.55 -1.50 -6.94
CA TYR A 111 0.92 -0.43 -6.18
C TYR A 111 1.81 0.07 -5.05
N VAL A 112 2.44 -0.85 -4.31
CA VAL A 112 3.33 -0.50 -3.20
C VAL A 112 4.57 0.22 -3.72
N ASP A 113 5.26 -0.35 -4.70
CA ASP A 113 6.46 0.26 -5.26
C ASP A 113 6.17 1.63 -5.89
N LEU A 114 5.06 1.77 -6.61
CA LEU A 114 4.62 3.05 -7.18
C LEU A 114 4.33 4.11 -6.10
N MET A 115 3.76 3.71 -4.98
CA MET A 115 3.42 4.64 -3.89
C MET A 115 4.64 5.01 -3.05
N ASP A 116 5.57 4.08 -2.84
CA ASP A 116 6.78 4.32 -2.06
C ASP A 116 7.87 5.02 -2.89
N HIS A 117 7.93 4.74 -4.18
CA HIS A 117 8.94 5.25 -5.12
C HIS A 117 8.33 5.84 -6.39
N PRO A 118 7.45 6.85 -6.31
CA PRO A 118 6.79 7.43 -7.48
C PRO A 118 7.76 8.03 -8.51
N GLU A 119 8.96 8.44 -8.08
CA GLU A 119 10.02 8.96 -8.96
C GLU A 119 10.53 7.93 -9.96
N ARG A 120 10.49 6.63 -9.64
CA ARG A 120 10.91 5.55 -10.56
C ARG A 120 10.00 5.46 -11.78
N TYR A 121 8.74 5.84 -11.59
CA TYR A 121 7.68 5.74 -12.60
C TYR A 121 7.41 7.07 -13.31
N GLU A 122 8.14 8.13 -13.00
CA GLU A 122 7.95 9.43 -13.63
C GLU A 122 8.08 9.34 -15.16
N GLY A 123 7.02 9.69 -15.88
CA GLY A 123 6.95 9.60 -17.33
C GLY A 123 6.72 8.19 -17.90
N ILE A 124 6.66 7.15 -17.06
CA ILE A 124 6.39 5.78 -17.50
C ILE A 124 4.91 5.63 -17.84
N SER A 125 4.65 5.01 -18.98
CA SER A 125 3.30 4.59 -19.37
C SER A 125 2.95 3.27 -18.69
N VAL A 126 1.79 3.20 -18.04
CA VAL A 126 1.34 2.00 -17.33
C VAL A 126 -0.01 1.53 -17.86
N THR A 127 -0.19 0.22 -17.90
CA THR A 127 -1.47 -0.42 -18.24
C THR A 127 -1.87 -1.37 -17.14
N PHE A 128 -3.07 -1.22 -16.60
CA PHE A 128 -3.56 -2.07 -15.51
C PHE A 128 -5.09 -2.18 -15.53
N LYS A 129 -5.62 -3.16 -14.78
CA LYS A 129 -7.06 -3.32 -14.56
C LYS A 129 -7.42 -2.86 -13.15
N ALA A 130 -8.56 -2.16 -13.05
CA ALA A 130 -9.06 -1.66 -11.77
C ALA A 130 -10.60 -1.59 -11.76
N LEU A 131 -11.18 -1.54 -10.58
CA LEU A 131 -12.56 -1.14 -10.36
C LEU A 131 -12.65 0.39 -10.42
N MET A 132 -13.57 0.91 -11.21
CA MET A 132 -13.82 2.34 -11.29
C MET A 132 -14.35 2.86 -9.95
N CYS A 133 -13.82 3.99 -9.51
CA CYS A 133 -14.24 4.69 -8.31
C CYS A 133 -14.18 6.19 -8.54
N HIS A 134 -15.34 6.84 -8.56
CA HIS A 134 -15.45 8.30 -8.71
C HIS A 134 -15.31 8.98 -7.35
N SER A 135 -14.41 9.94 -7.27
CA SER A 135 -14.26 10.75 -6.07
C SER A 135 -15.41 11.73 -5.92
N LYS A 136 -16.10 11.69 -4.78
CA LYS A 136 -17.11 12.70 -4.42
C LYS A 136 -16.47 13.94 -3.80
N LYS A 137 -15.26 13.80 -3.27
CA LYS A 137 -14.57 14.86 -2.52
C LYS A 137 -13.74 15.75 -3.44
N TYR A 138 -13.09 15.17 -4.45
CA TYR A 138 -12.16 15.88 -5.32
C TYR A 138 -12.70 15.96 -6.74
N LYS A 139 -12.97 17.17 -7.24
CA LYS A 139 -13.47 17.37 -8.61
C LYS A 139 -12.36 17.11 -9.65
N GLY A 140 -12.69 16.34 -10.69
CA GLY A 140 -11.77 16.03 -11.78
C GLY A 140 -10.69 14.99 -11.41
N ILE A 141 -10.88 14.32 -10.30
CA ILE A 141 -10.04 13.21 -9.85
C ILE A 141 -10.93 12.00 -9.66
N ASP A 142 -10.54 10.89 -10.27
CA ASP A 142 -11.11 9.58 -10.01
C ASP A 142 -10.06 8.69 -9.34
N CYS A 143 -10.51 7.70 -8.59
CA CYS A 143 -9.63 6.87 -7.78
C CYS A 143 -9.88 5.38 -8.06
N PRO A 144 -9.69 4.92 -9.30
CA PRO A 144 -9.80 3.49 -9.60
C PRO A 144 -8.80 2.69 -8.79
N GLY A 145 -9.16 1.46 -8.45
CA GLY A 145 -8.31 0.63 -7.61
C GLY A 145 -8.77 -0.81 -7.55
N ARG A 146 -8.09 -1.61 -6.73
CA ARG A 146 -8.45 -3.01 -6.46
C ARG A 146 -8.53 -3.27 -4.97
N PHE A 147 -9.34 -4.25 -4.60
CA PHE A 147 -9.35 -4.72 -3.22
C PHE A 147 -8.17 -5.66 -2.98
N ALA A 148 -7.49 -5.44 -1.87
CA ALA A 148 -6.44 -6.31 -1.38
C ALA A 148 -6.85 -6.97 -0.06
N MET A 149 -6.52 -8.23 0.10
CA MET A 149 -6.65 -8.94 1.36
C MET A 149 -5.37 -8.74 2.17
N VAL A 150 -5.47 -8.09 3.33
CA VAL A 150 -4.31 -7.81 4.18
C VAL A 150 -3.99 -8.99 5.08
N CYS A 151 -4.97 -9.53 5.81
CA CYS A 151 -4.75 -10.66 6.71
C CYS A 151 -5.84 -11.75 6.62
N CYS A 152 -7.07 -11.41 6.27
CA CYS A 152 -8.18 -12.35 6.11
C CYS A 152 -9.30 -11.75 5.27
N GLU A 153 -10.30 -12.57 4.89
CA GLU A 153 -11.43 -12.13 4.05
C GLU A 153 -12.24 -10.94 4.62
N ASN A 154 -12.15 -10.70 5.92
CA ASN A 154 -12.84 -9.59 6.58
C ASN A 154 -12.01 -8.30 6.63
N ASP A 155 -10.74 -8.36 6.22
CA ASP A 155 -9.82 -7.21 6.23
C ASP A 155 -9.38 -6.88 4.80
N MET A 156 -10.29 -6.24 4.10
CA MET A 156 -10.11 -5.83 2.71
C MET A 156 -9.80 -4.35 2.63
N GLN A 157 -8.66 -4.02 2.02
CA GLN A 157 -8.25 -2.65 1.76
C GLN A 157 -8.41 -2.30 0.28
N PHE A 158 -8.94 -1.13 -0.01
CA PHE A 158 -9.04 -0.64 -1.39
C PHE A 158 -7.79 0.14 -1.78
N LEU A 159 -6.99 -0.42 -2.68
CA LEU A 159 -5.76 0.15 -3.19
C LEU A 159 -6.07 1.07 -4.37
N ALA A 160 -6.38 2.31 -4.07
CA ALA A 160 -6.81 3.31 -5.05
C ALA A 160 -5.66 4.18 -5.53
N LEU A 161 -5.65 4.51 -6.81
CA LEU A 161 -4.69 5.40 -7.44
C LEU A 161 -5.40 6.66 -7.96
N VAL A 162 -4.80 7.81 -7.73
CA VAL A 162 -5.32 9.07 -8.25
C VAL A 162 -5.16 9.12 -9.77
N CYS A 163 -6.29 9.24 -10.47
CA CYS A 163 -6.33 9.33 -11.92
C CYS A 163 -6.96 10.65 -12.37
N LYS A 164 -6.37 11.27 -13.40
CA LYS A 164 -6.87 12.45 -14.09
C LYS A 164 -6.98 12.14 -15.58
N GLY A 165 -8.02 12.57 -16.24
CA GLY A 165 -8.17 12.37 -17.70
C GLY A 165 -9.63 12.44 -18.12
N GLN A 166 -9.87 12.13 -19.41
CA GLN A 166 -11.20 12.14 -19.99
C GLN A 166 -11.74 10.72 -20.19
N GLY A 167 -13.08 10.60 -20.22
CA GLY A 167 -13.76 9.36 -20.55
C GLY A 167 -13.96 8.40 -19.40
N MET A 168 -13.50 8.72 -18.20
CA MET A 168 -13.77 7.94 -16.99
C MET A 168 -15.24 8.04 -16.56
N ASP A 169 -15.89 9.16 -16.87
CA ASP A 169 -17.32 9.44 -16.63
C ASP A 169 -18.27 8.48 -17.35
N ARG A 170 -17.80 7.75 -18.36
CA ARG A 170 -18.56 6.72 -19.10
C ARG A 170 -18.81 5.45 -18.30
N PHE A 171 -18.03 5.24 -17.24
CA PHE A 171 -18.07 4.06 -16.41
C PHE A 171 -18.72 4.38 -15.06
N LYS A 172 -19.39 3.40 -14.48
CA LYS A 172 -19.98 3.52 -13.15
C LYS A 172 -19.00 3.04 -12.09
N ASN A 173 -19.22 3.48 -10.85
CA ASN A 173 -18.50 2.87 -9.72
C ASN A 173 -18.66 1.34 -9.74
N ARG A 174 -17.56 0.63 -9.56
CA ARG A 174 -17.42 -0.83 -9.59
C ARG A 174 -17.45 -1.47 -10.99
N ASP A 175 -17.47 -0.69 -12.07
CA ASP A 175 -17.19 -1.25 -13.39
C ASP A 175 -15.71 -1.64 -13.48
N TRP A 176 -15.40 -2.81 -14.04
CA TRP A 176 -14.03 -3.21 -14.36
C TRP A 176 -13.54 -2.51 -15.61
N VAL A 177 -12.42 -1.83 -15.46
CA VAL A 177 -11.81 -1.03 -16.52
C VAL A 177 -10.33 -1.38 -16.69
N LYS A 178 -9.87 -1.38 -17.94
CA LYS A 178 -8.46 -1.38 -18.31
C LYS A 178 -8.04 0.04 -18.61
N ILE A 179 -7.04 0.51 -17.89
CA ILE A 179 -6.55 1.89 -17.91
C ILE A 179 -5.15 1.90 -18.52
N HIS A 180 -4.93 2.80 -19.47
CA HIS A 180 -3.62 3.23 -19.93
C HIS A 180 -3.39 4.65 -19.44
N ALA A 181 -2.29 4.87 -18.75
CA ALA A 181 -1.98 6.17 -18.17
C ALA A 181 -0.48 6.41 -18.10
N THR A 182 -0.10 7.67 -18.11
CA THR A 182 1.26 8.11 -17.85
C THR A 182 1.36 8.56 -16.39
N VAL A 183 2.36 8.08 -15.69
CA VAL A 183 2.60 8.43 -14.28
C VAL A 183 3.32 9.74 -14.18
N LYS A 184 2.90 10.60 -13.24
CA LYS A 184 3.63 11.81 -12.83
C LYS A 184 3.65 11.90 -11.32
N LYS A 185 4.79 12.29 -10.76
CA LYS A 185 4.91 12.63 -9.36
C LYS A 185 4.53 14.09 -9.17
N GLU A 186 3.46 14.37 -8.45
CA GLU A 186 3.03 15.76 -8.21
C GLU A 186 2.33 15.93 -6.85
N GLN A 187 2.22 17.17 -6.42
CA GLN A 187 1.43 17.52 -5.25
C GLN A 187 -0.04 17.22 -5.50
N CYS A 188 -0.64 16.42 -4.64
CA CYS A 188 -2.04 16.05 -4.75
C CYS A 188 -2.76 16.10 -3.40
N GLU A 189 -3.87 16.80 -3.36
CA GLU A 189 -4.67 16.95 -2.13
C GLU A 189 -5.16 15.60 -1.60
N ALA A 190 -5.42 14.62 -2.49
CA ALA A 190 -5.86 13.29 -2.09
C ALA A 190 -4.80 12.52 -1.30
N TYR A 191 -3.52 12.79 -1.55
CA TYR A 191 -2.38 12.20 -0.81
C TYR A 191 -1.92 13.07 0.35
N GLN A 192 -2.45 14.29 0.48
CA GLN A 192 -1.97 15.31 1.44
C GLN A 192 -0.47 15.62 1.28
N GLY A 193 0.08 15.45 0.09
CA GLY A 193 1.50 15.60 -0.22
C GLY A 193 1.79 15.22 -1.66
N GLU A 194 3.05 14.93 -1.95
CA GLU A 194 3.47 14.39 -3.25
C GLU A 194 3.08 12.91 -3.36
N GLY A 195 2.73 12.51 -4.57
CA GLY A 195 2.41 11.12 -4.86
C GLY A 195 2.22 10.88 -6.36
N PRO A 196 2.00 9.62 -6.76
CA PRO A 196 1.80 9.26 -8.16
C PRO A 196 0.40 9.66 -8.64
N VAL A 197 0.34 10.52 -9.62
CA VAL A 197 -0.89 10.88 -10.33
C VAL A 197 -0.83 10.29 -11.74
N LEU A 198 -1.85 9.53 -12.09
CA LEU A 198 -1.94 8.82 -13.37
C LEU A 198 -2.77 9.63 -14.35
N TYR A 199 -2.13 10.09 -15.41
CA TYR A 199 -2.80 10.80 -16.49
C TYR A 199 -3.33 9.81 -17.51
N VAL A 200 -4.65 9.62 -17.52
CA VAL A 200 -5.30 8.59 -18.32
C VAL A 200 -5.35 9.01 -19.78
N ASP A 201 -4.67 8.24 -20.63
CA ASP A 201 -4.65 8.41 -22.06
C ASP A 201 -5.79 7.63 -22.74
N ARG A 202 -6.08 6.44 -22.22
CA ARG A 202 -7.13 5.55 -22.73
C ARG A 202 -7.72 4.71 -21.61
N ILE A 203 -9.03 4.55 -21.65
CA ILE A 203 -9.78 3.68 -20.74
C ILE A 203 -10.82 2.86 -21.52
N SER A 204 -10.98 1.60 -21.18
CA SER A 204 -11.95 0.70 -21.78
C SER A 204 -12.55 -0.25 -20.75
N ALA A 205 -13.76 -0.75 -21.00
CA ALA A 205 -14.30 -1.85 -20.21
C ALA A 205 -13.43 -3.10 -20.39
N CYS A 206 -13.30 -3.88 -19.32
CA CYS A 206 -12.62 -5.16 -19.37
C CYS A 206 -13.34 -6.20 -18.50
N GLN A 207 -12.92 -7.45 -18.65
CA GLN A 207 -13.32 -8.50 -17.71
C GLN A 207 -12.60 -8.31 -16.38
N LYS A 208 -13.20 -8.81 -15.30
CA LYS A 208 -12.56 -8.82 -14.00
C LYS A 208 -11.22 -9.56 -14.08
N PRO A 209 -10.21 -9.12 -13.34
CA PRO A 209 -8.92 -9.81 -13.27
C PRO A 209 -9.04 -11.16 -12.56
N ASP A 210 -8.05 -12.01 -12.80
CA ASP A 210 -7.86 -13.24 -12.06
C ASP A 210 -6.42 -13.28 -11.53
N PRO A 211 -6.22 -13.22 -10.22
CA PRO A 211 -7.22 -13.11 -9.13
C PRO A 211 -7.95 -11.75 -9.10
N GLU A 212 -9.22 -11.78 -8.64
CA GLU A 212 -10.00 -10.54 -8.46
C GLU A 212 -9.47 -9.71 -7.30
N THR A 213 -9.11 -10.38 -6.21
CA THR A 213 -8.53 -9.77 -5.01
C THR A 213 -7.02 -9.85 -5.08
N VAL A 214 -6.39 -8.75 -4.75
CA VAL A 214 -4.92 -8.66 -4.68
C VAL A 214 -4.42 -9.36 -3.43
N SER A 215 -3.36 -10.13 -3.55
CA SER A 215 -2.54 -10.67 -2.46
C SER A 215 -1.10 -10.13 -2.58
N PHE A 216 -0.32 -10.25 -1.50
CA PHE A 216 1.04 -9.75 -1.38
C PHE A 216 1.97 -10.86 -0.93
#